data_615cfe636459bef2898a00c9a4915ba8
#
_entry.id   615cfe636459bef2898a00c9a4915ba8
#
_cell.length_a   1.000
_cell.length_b   1.000
_cell.length_c   1.000
_cell.angle_alpha   90.00
_cell.angle_beta   90.00
_cell.angle_gamma   90.00
#
_symmetry.space_group_name_H-M   'P 1'
#
loop_
_entity.id
_entity.type
_entity.pdbx_description
1 polymer ?
#
loop_
_entity_poly.entity_id
_entity_poly.type
_entity_poly.pdbx_seq_one_letter_code
_entity_poly.pdbx_strand_id
1 'polypeptide(L)'
;MIKYEIKEKDGYLDMIDLPHNCIFNKVRTGCGGTTIALRNEENYIIAVPTTELIVNKLNSTENLFGLYGDFTPTLKDGLIGYTQRDGVKKIMCTYDKLPKLVELINTTDYRLLVDEYHNLLKQYMFRSTAINGVLDNFREFKSFCFIFNKLTARLDDCRTNHHDRAVNSRGI
;
A
#
# COMPACT_ATOMS: atom_id res chain seq x y z
N MET A 1 19.82 -5.33 -5.56
CA MET A 1 18.70 -5.24 -4.61
C MET A 1 19.27 -4.83 -3.27
N ILE A 2 18.90 -3.66 -2.76
CA ILE A 2 19.36 -3.14 -1.46
C ILE A 2 18.53 -3.86 -0.39
N LYS A 3 19.19 -4.50 0.56
CA LYS A 3 18.54 -5.12 1.72
C LYS A 3 18.70 -4.16 2.90
N TYR A 4 17.58 -3.75 3.48
CA TYR A 4 17.56 -3.02 4.74
C TYR A 4 17.25 -4.01 5.85
N GLU A 5 18.04 -4.00 6.91
CA GLU A 5 17.72 -4.69 8.14
C GLU A 5 16.81 -3.79 8.96
N ILE A 6 15.55 -4.20 9.14
CA ILE A 6 14.57 -3.42 9.87
C ILE A 6 14.43 -4.01 11.25
N LYS A 7 14.60 -3.16 12.27
CA LYS A 7 14.40 -3.53 13.66
C LYS A 7 12.90 -3.63 13.96
N GLU A 8 12.58 -4.60 14.78
CA GLU A 8 11.25 -4.82 15.33
C GLU A 8 11.31 -4.60 16.84
N LYS A 9 10.34 -3.88 17.37
CA LYS A 9 10.16 -3.67 18.81
C LYS A 9 8.72 -4.04 19.18
N ASP A 10 8.57 -4.96 20.10
CA ASP A 10 7.25 -5.43 20.60
C ASP A 10 6.28 -5.90 19.49
N GLY A 11 6.80 -6.51 18.42
CA GLY A 11 6.01 -6.99 17.28
C GLY A 11 5.67 -5.91 16.25
N TYR A 12 6.18 -4.69 16.40
CA TYR A 12 5.97 -3.57 15.49
C TYR A 12 7.28 -3.13 14.83
N LEU A 13 7.15 -2.56 13.64
CA LEU A 13 8.29 -1.95 12.94
C LEU A 13 8.80 -0.73 13.75
N ASP A 14 10.06 -0.75 14.12
CA ASP A 14 10.74 0.34 14.81
C ASP A 14 11.29 1.34 13.79
N MET A 15 10.38 2.13 13.19
CA MET A 15 10.67 3.10 12.15
C MET A 15 9.88 4.38 12.38
N ILE A 16 10.53 5.52 12.12
CA ILE A 16 9.87 6.84 12.15
C ILE A 16 9.05 7.07 10.88
N ASP A 17 9.54 6.59 9.73
CA ASP A 17 8.89 6.73 8.43
C ASP A 17 9.12 5.48 7.57
N LEU A 18 8.27 5.31 6.54
CA LEU A 18 8.38 4.20 5.60
C LEU A 18 9.50 4.43 4.58
N PRO A 19 10.11 3.37 4.05
CA PRO A 19 11.08 3.50 2.97
C PRO A 19 10.46 4.14 1.73
N HIS A 20 11.24 4.91 0.98
CA HIS A 20 10.77 5.66 -0.18
C HIS A 20 11.11 4.97 -1.49
N ASN A 21 10.23 5.15 -2.48
CA ASN A 21 10.39 4.71 -3.87
C ASN A 21 10.75 3.22 -3.97
N CYS A 22 10.02 2.39 -3.22
CA CYS A 22 10.32 0.98 -3.11
C CYS A 22 9.09 0.10 -2.94
N ILE A 23 9.32 -1.20 -3.11
CA ILE A 23 8.42 -2.26 -2.68
C ILE A 23 8.97 -2.81 -1.37
N PHE A 24 8.21 -2.70 -0.30
CA PHE A 24 8.60 -3.05 1.05
C PHE A 24 7.89 -4.30 1.54
N ASN A 25 8.66 -5.35 1.83
CA ASN A 25 8.15 -6.57 2.43
C ASN A 25 8.17 -6.45 3.96
N LYS A 26 7.01 -6.23 4.57
CA LYS A 26 6.87 -6.13 6.02
C LYS A 26 6.90 -7.49 6.75
N VAL A 27 7.04 -8.60 6.02
CA VAL A 27 7.14 -9.97 6.50
C VAL A 27 5.91 -10.45 7.28
N ARG A 28 5.38 -9.65 8.22
CA ARG A 28 4.23 -10.00 9.10
C ARG A 28 3.07 -9.04 8.90
N THR A 29 1.85 -9.55 9.01
CA THR A 29 0.64 -8.74 9.10
C THR A 29 0.58 -8.03 10.45
N GLY A 30 -0.04 -6.86 10.50
CA GLY A 30 -0.27 -6.13 11.77
C GLY A 30 0.97 -5.47 12.38
N CYS A 31 2.14 -5.49 11.71
CA CYS A 31 3.37 -4.89 12.23
C CYS A 31 3.42 -3.36 12.17
N GLY A 32 2.34 -2.68 11.84
CA GLY A 32 2.21 -1.22 12.00
C GLY A 32 2.58 -0.37 10.78
N GLY A 33 2.78 -0.93 9.58
CA GLY A 33 3.15 -0.15 8.40
C GLY A 33 2.21 1.02 8.11
N THR A 34 0.90 0.80 8.06
CA THR A 34 -0.11 1.86 7.92
C THR A 34 -0.09 2.85 9.09
N THR A 35 0.20 2.35 10.31
CA THR A 35 0.27 3.19 11.52
C THR A 35 1.44 4.16 11.47
N ILE A 36 2.58 3.76 10.91
CA ILE A 36 3.74 4.64 10.69
C ILE A 36 3.34 5.81 9.78
N ALA A 37 2.71 5.53 8.64
CA ALA A 37 2.25 6.55 7.71
C ALA A 37 1.21 7.50 8.33
N LEU A 38 0.36 7.01 9.24
CA LEU A 38 -0.65 7.82 9.92
C LEU A 38 -0.07 8.72 11.02
N ARG A 39 1.01 8.29 11.71
CA ARG A 39 1.55 8.97 12.89
C ARG A 39 2.69 9.92 12.62
N ASN A 40 3.40 9.77 11.49
CA ASN A 40 4.51 10.65 11.17
C ASN A 40 4.05 12.06 10.76
N GLU A 41 4.98 12.98 10.62
CA GLU A 41 4.72 14.41 10.32
C GLU A 41 4.69 14.73 8.83
N GLU A 42 4.59 13.73 7.94
CA GLU A 42 4.54 13.90 6.50
C GLU A 42 3.11 13.78 5.97
N ASN A 43 2.80 14.47 4.88
CA ASN A 43 1.54 14.30 4.19
C ASN A 43 1.49 12.92 3.52
N TYR A 44 0.45 12.15 3.79
CA TYR A 44 0.29 10.82 3.22
C TYR A 44 -1.06 10.62 2.55
N ILE A 45 -1.04 9.97 1.40
CA ILE A 45 -2.19 9.30 0.81
C ILE A 45 -1.96 7.80 0.93
N ILE A 46 -2.92 7.11 1.54
CA ILE A 46 -2.84 5.68 1.85
C ILE A 46 -3.93 4.97 1.04
N ALA A 47 -3.50 4.26 0.01
CA ALA A 47 -4.40 3.44 -0.81
C ALA A 47 -4.52 2.03 -0.22
N VAL A 48 -5.75 1.57 -0.02
CA VAL A 48 -6.08 0.28 0.61
C VAL A 48 -7.08 -0.53 -0.21
N PRO A 49 -7.13 -1.85 -0.03
CA PRO A 49 -8.02 -2.71 -0.82
C PRO A 49 -9.51 -2.57 -0.47
N THR A 50 -9.87 -2.23 0.77
CA THR A 50 -11.26 -2.28 1.24
C THR A 50 -11.69 -1.07 2.06
N THR A 51 -12.97 -0.78 2.04
CA THR A 51 -13.61 0.30 2.81
C THR A 51 -13.52 0.05 4.31
N GLU A 52 -13.61 -1.19 4.76
CA GLU A 52 -13.55 -1.55 6.19
C GLU A 52 -12.24 -1.11 6.85
N LEU A 53 -11.12 -1.18 6.12
CA LEU A 53 -9.83 -0.69 6.61
C LEU A 53 -9.86 0.82 6.85
N ILE A 54 -10.53 1.58 5.97
CA ILE A 54 -10.68 3.04 6.12
C ILE A 54 -11.55 3.34 7.34
N VAL A 55 -12.74 2.73 7.43
CA VAL A 55 -13.67 2.94 8.54
C VAL A 55 -13.03 2.64 9.89
N ASN A 56 -12.30 1.52 10.00
CA ASN A 56 -11.60 1.14 11.22
C ASN A 56 -10.54 2.18 11.63
N LYS A 57 -9.85 2.79 10.66
CA LYS A 57 -8.84 3.81 10.94
C LYS A 57 -9.45 5.17 11.25
N LEU A 58 -10.55 5.55 10.62
CA LEU A 58 -11.30 6.77 10.96
C LEU A 58 -11.77 6.78 12.41
N ASN A 59 -12.18 5.63 12.94
CA ASN A 59 -12.62 5.49 14.33
C ASN A 59 -11.49 5.62 15.37
N SER A 60 -10.23 5.48 14.95
CA SER A 60 -9.07 5.41 15.84
C SER A 60 -7.99 6.45 15.56
N THR A 61 -8.17 7.30 14.56
CA THR A 61 -7.16 8.26 14.11
C THR A 61 -7.82 9.63 13.94
N GLU A 62 -7.37 10.59 14.72
CA GLU A 62 -7.74 11.99 14.53
C GLU A 62 -7.12 12.53 13.23
N ASN A 63 -7.78 13.55 12.65
CA ASN A 63 -7.30 14.24 11.45
C ASN A 63 -7.02 13.32 10.24
N LEU A 64 -7.83 12.29 10.04
CA LEU A 64 -7.80 11.41 8.88
C LEU A 64 -9.00 11.69 7.97
N PHE A 65 -8.77 11.89 6.67
CA PHE A 65 -9.83 11.98 5.67
C PHE A 65 -10.00 10.64 4.96
N GLY A 66 -11.22 10.09 4.97
CA GLY A 66 -11.56 8.84 4.28
C GLY A 66 -12.26 9.07 2.95
N LEU A 67 -11.71 8.55 1.87
CA LEU A 67 -12.26 8.62 0.52
C LEU A 67 -12.69 7.22 0.04
N TYR A 68 -13.98 6.92 0.17
CA TYR A 68 -14.57 5.62 -0.20
C TYR A 68 -16.05 5.76 -0.57
N GLY A 69 -16.66 4.70 -1.09
CA GLY A 69 -18.06 4.71 -1.53
C GLY A 69 -18.27 5.57 -2.80
N ASP A 70 -19.45 6.16 -2.96
CA ASP A 70 -19.78 6.98 -4.11
C ASP A 70 -19.08 8.34 -4.05
N PHE A 71 -18.57 8.78 -5.18
CA PHE A 71 -17.88 10.05 -5.29
C PHE A 71 -18.88 11.21 -5.49
N THR A 72 -19.49 11.63 -4.39
CA THR A 72 -20.50 12.72 -4.40
C THR A 72 -19.86 14.11 -4.43
N PRO A 73 -20.60 15.15 -4.89
CA PRO A 73 -20.12 16.54 -4.80
C PRO A 73 -19.72 16.94 -3.38
N THR A 74 -20.50 16.57 -2.37
CA THR A 74 -20.20 16.82 -0.95
C THR A 74 -18.87 16.19 -0.53
N LEU A 75 -18.58 14.96 -0.96
CA LEU A 75 -17.32 14.30 -0.65
C LEU A 75 -16.13 14.99 -1.32
N LYS A 76 -16.32 15.45 -2.57
CA LYS A 76 -15.33 16.24 -3.31
C LYS A 76 -15.02 17.56 -2.59
N ASP A 77 -16.05 18.32 -2.24
CA ASP A 77 -15.88 19.61 -1.55
C ASP A 77 -15.24 19.40 -0.16
N GLY A 78 -15.62 18.33 0.54
CA GLY A 78 -15.00 17.94 1.79
C GLY A 78 -13.51 17.62 1.64
N LEU A 79 -13.11 16.90 0.59
CA LEU A 79 -11.71 16.60 0.28
C LEU A 79 -10.92 17.89 0.01
N ILE A 80 -11.44 18.77 -0.85
CA ILE A 80 -10.80 20.06 -1.19
C ILE A 80 -10.64 20.90 0.08
N GLY A 81 -11.72 21.06 0.87
CA GLY A 81 -11.66 21.80 2.12
C GLY A 81 -10.69 21.20 3.13
N TYR A 82 -10.57 19.86 3.19
CA TYR A 82 -9.59 19.19 4.05
C TYR A 82 -8.15 19.50 3.62
N THR A 83 -7.85 19.49 2.32
CA THR A 83 -6.48 19.75 1.82
C THR A 83 -6.02 21.19 2.05
N GLN A 84 -6.96 22.13 2.20
CA GLN A 84 -6.69 23.56 2.46
C GLN A 84 -6.46 23.89 3.93
N ARG A 85 -6.71 22.97 4.87
CA ARG A 85 -6.44 23.20 6.30
C ARG A 85 -4.94 23.30 6.56
N ASP A 86 -4.56 23.92 7.66
CA ASP A 86 -3.19 23.90 8.14
C ASP A 86 -2.80 22.51 8.72
N GLY A 87 -1.50 22.24 8.79
CA GLY A 87 -0.94 21.03 9.37
C GLY A 87 -0.83 19.85 8.42
N VAL A 88 -0.44 18.72 8.96
CA VAL A 88 -0.20 17.46 8.23
C VAL A 88 -1.50 16.88 7.71
N LYS A 89 -1.50 16.40 6.48
CA LYS A 89 -2.67 15.79 5.82
C LYS A 89 -2.52 14.29 5.72
N LYS A 90 -3.53 13.57 6.19
CA LYS A 90 -3.63 12.11 6.09
C LYS A 90 -4.92 11.76 5.35
N ILE A 91 -4.79 11.20 4.15
CA ILE A 91 -5.93 10.79 3.33
C ILE A 91 -5.84 9.28 3.12
N MET A 92 -6.92 8.58 3.39
CA MET A 92 -7.01 7.16 3.15
C MET A 92 -8.09 6.88 2.12
N CYS A 93 -7.76 6.16 1.04
CA CYS A 93 -8.68 5.88 -0.05
C CYS A 93 -8.64 4.42 -0.47
N THR A 94 -9.74 3.93 -1.07
CA THR A 94 -9.69 2.65 -1.78
C THR A 94 -8.92 2.81 -3.10
N TYR A 95 -8.34 1.72 -3.63
CA TYR A 95 -7.53 1.75 -4.85
C TYR A 95 -8.26 2.40 -6.05
N ASP A 96 -9.56 2.13 -6.18
CA ASP A 96 -10.42 2.67 -7.25
C ASP A 96 -10.67 4.17 -7.15
N LYS A 97 -10.44 4.79 -5.99
CA LYS A 97 -10.59 6.24 -5.80
C LYS A 97 -9.29 7.02 -6.04
N LEU A 98 -8.15 6.35 -6.07
CA LEU A 98 -6.86 7.01 -6.25
C LEU A 98 -6.77 7.84 -7.54
N PRO A 99 -7.20 7.38 -8.74
CA PRO A 99 -7.16 8.20 -9.95
C PRO A 99 -7.95 9.49 -9.81
N LYS A 100 -9.17 9.44 -9.28
CA LYS A 100 -10.00 10.63 -9.05
C LYS A 100 -9.41 11.61 -8.05
N LEU A 101 -8.72 11.06 -7.04
CA LEU A 101 -8.01 11.89 -6.05
C LEU A 101 -6.87 12.67 -6.72
N VAL A 102 -6.06 12.01 -7.55
CA VAL A 102 -4.95 12.63 -8.29
C VAL A 102 -5.44 13.76 -9.22
N GLU A 103 -6.61 13.60 -9.84
CA GLU A 103 -7.21 14.63 -10.68
C GLU A 103 -7.67 15.89 -9.91
N LEU A 104 -7.90 15.77 -8.60
CA LEU A 104 -8.54 16.82 -7.80
C LEU A 104 -7.59 17.62 -6.92
N ILE A 105 -6.48 17.05 -6.51
CA ILE A 105 -5.54 17.69 -5.60
C ILE A 105 -4.11 17.59 -6.14
N ASN A 106 -3.27 18.55 -5.73
CA ASN A 106 -1.84 18.44 -6.00
C ASN A 106 -1.23 17.36 -5.12
N THR A 107 -0.75 16.27 -5.74
CA THR A 107 -0.18 15.10 -5.04
C THR A 107 1.32 15.20 -4.82
N THR A 108 2.01 16.19 -5.39
CA THR A 108 3.48 16.34 -5.31
C THR A 108 3.99 16.57 -3.89
N ASP A 109 3.12 17.05 -2.98
CA ASP A 109 3.43 17.26 -1.56
C ASP A 109 3.09 16.05 -0.68
N TYR A 110 2.55 14.99 -1.28
CA TYR A 110 2.13 13.79 -0.57
C TYR A 110 3.03 12.60 -0.87
N ARG A 111 3.23 11.76 0.12
CA ARG A 111 3.78 10.42 -0.05
C ARG A 111 2.64 9.42 -0.27
N LEU A 112 2.83 8.49 -1.19
CA LEU A 112 1.87 7.42 -1.44
C LEU A 112 2.27 6.16 -0.70
N LEU A 113 1.37 5.63 0.13
CA LEU A 113 1.44 4.27 0.63
C LEU A 113 0.39 3.42 -0.07
N VAL A 114 0.80 2.36 -0.75
CA VAL A 114 -0.09 1.30 -1.25
C VAL A 114 0.02 0.12 -0.30
N ASP A 115 -0.95 -0.01 0.60
CA ASP A 115 -0.96 -1.08 1.60
C ASP A 115 -1.57 -2.36 1.04
N GLU A 116 -1.10 -3.51 1.51
CA GLU A 116 -1.56 -4.84 1.04
C GLU A 116 -1.41 -5.04 -0.48
N TYR A 117 -0.30 -4.56 -1.08
CA TYR A 117 -0.02 -4.60 -2.53
C TYR A 117 -0.23 -6.00 -3.15
N HIS A 118 -0.02 -7.07 -2.39
CA HIS A 118 -0.28 -8.43 -2.86
C HIS A 118 -1.76 -8.66 -3.23
N ASN A 119 -2.70 -7.90 -2.65
CA ASN A 119 -4.12 -7.96 -3.03
C ASN A 119 -4.37 -7.32 -4.40
N LEU A 120 -3.60 -6.29 -4.78
CA LEU A 120 -3.60 -5.76 -6.13
C LEU A 120 -3.33 -6.87 -7.16
N LEU A 121 -2.26 -7.62 -6.98
CA LEU A 121 -1.87 -8.69 -7.90
C LEU A 121 -2.88 -9.83 -7.94
N LYS A 122 -3.43 -10.24 -6.79
CA LYS A 122 -4.44 -11.31 -6.71
C LYS A 122 -5.77 -10.93 -7.36
N GLN A 123 -6.14 -9.66 -7.31
CA GLN A 123 -7.43 -9.17 -7.81
C GLN A 123 -7.35 -8.62 -9.24
N TYR A 124 -6.18 -8.68 -9.90
CA TYR A 124 -5.97 -8.11 -11.22
C TYR A 124 -7.02 -8.56 -12.24
N MET A 125 -7.39 -9.83 -12.25
CA MET A 125 -8.40 -10.39 -13.17
C MET A 125 -9.80 -9.79 -12.98
N PHE A 126 -10.12 -9.27 -11.79
CA PHE A 126 -11.45 -8.77 -11.44
C PHE A 126 -11.49 -7.24 -11.26
N ARG A 127 -10.35 -6.59 -11.03
CA ARG A 127 -10.24 -5.16 -10.69
C ARG A 127 -9.11 -4.47 -11.47
N SER A 128 -8.88 -4.85 -12.71
CA SER A 128 -7.80 -4.32 -13.54
C SER A 128 -7.81 -2.79 -13.64
N THR A 129 -8.99 -2.16 -13.74
CA THR A 129 -9.12 -0.70 -13.80
C THR A 129 -8.58 -0.01 -12.53
N ALA A 130 -8.93 -0.54 -11.34
CA ALA A 130 -8.45 0.03 -10.08
C ALA A 130 -6.92 -0.14 -9.93
N ILE A 131 -6.40 -1.29 -10.37
CA ILE A 131 -4.98 -1.61 -10.30
C ILE A 131 -4.18 -0.75 -11.28
N ASN A 132 -4.62 -0.64 -12.52
CA ASN A 132 -4.01 0.25 -13.50
C ASN A 132 -4.05 1.70 -12.99
N GLY A 133 -5.17 2.12 -12.38
CA GLY A 133 -5.26 3.43 -11.76
C GLY A 133 -4.20 3.71 -10.70
N VAL A 134 -3.82 2.72 -9.89
CA VAL A 134 -2.71 2.86 -8.94
C VAL A 134 -1.37 2.89 -9.67
N LEU A 135 -1.14 1.96 -10.63
CA LEU A 135 0.13 1.82 -11.34
C LEU A 135 0.42 2.98 -12.29
N ASP A 136 -0.61 3.61 -12.85
CA ASP A 136 -0.45 4.75 -13.75
C ASP A 136 -0.16 6.05 -12.99
N ASN A 137 -0.62 6.17 -11.73
CA ASN A 137 -0.56 7.41 -10.98
C ASN A 137 0.48 7.46 -9.85
N PHE A 138 1.12 6.35 -9.47
CA PHE A 138 2.01 6.35 -8.30
C PHE A 138 3.23 7.29 -8.41
N ARG A 139 3.62 7.66 -9.62
CA ARG A 139 4.75 8.57 -9.89
C ARG A 139 4.40 10.05 -9.75
N GLU A 140 3.12 10.38 -9.64
CA GLU A 140 2.62 11.76 -9.42
C GLU A 140 2.83 12.25 -7.98
N PHE A 141 3.37 11.37 -7.11
CA PHE A 141 3.57 11.64 -5.70
C PHE A 141 5.04 12.01 -5.39
N LYS A 142 5.26 12.76 -4.30
CA LYS A 142 6.59 13.08 -3.76
C LYS A 142 7.48 11.84 -3.62
N SER A 143 6.91 10.75 -3.15
CA SER A 143 7.50 9.42 -3.06
C SER A 143 6.42 8.36 -2.86
N PHE A 144 6.79 7.10 -3.03
CA PHE A 144 5.84 5.99 -2.86
C PHE A 144 6.46 4.82 -2.09
N CYS A 145 5.59 4.03 -1.46
CA CYS A 145 5.95 2.75 -0.84
C CYS A 145 4.81 1.75 -1.08
N PHE A 146 5.12 0.62 -1.70
CA PHE A 146 4.21 -0.50 -1.85
C PHE A 146 4.50 -1.53 -0.77
N ILE A 147 3.57 -1.71 0.16
CA ILE A 147 3.75 -2.67 1.24
C ILE A 147 3.03 -3.99 0.92
N PHE A 148 3.75 -5.09 1.14
CA PHE A 148 3.16 -6.43 1.07
C PHE A 148 3.65 -7.31 2.22
N ASN A 149 2.88 -8.34 2.51
CA ASN A 149 3.31 -9.43 3.39
C ASN A 149 3.97 -10.52 2.56
N LYS A 150 4.94 -11.21 3.12
CA LYS A 150 5.55 -12.37 2.47
C LYS A 150 4.44 -13.29 1.98
N LEU A 151 4.36 -13.48 0.67
CA LEU A 151 3.60 -14.57 0.08
C LEU A 151 4.20 -15.86 0.67
N THR A 152 3.46 -16.49 1.59
CA THR A 152 3.87 -17.77 2.17
C THR A 152 4.24 -18.74 1.05
N ALA A 153 5.46 -19.21 1.10
CA ALA A 153 6.04 -20.38 0.50
C ALA A 153 5.15 -21.17 -0.50
N ARG A 154 5.16 -20.79 -1.77
CA ARG A 154 4.85 -21.68 -2.90
C ARG A 154 5.82 -21.51 -4.07
N LEU A 155 6.82 -20.63 -3.95
CA LEU A 155 7.87 -20.47 -4.97
C LEU A 155 9.07 -21.37 -4.71
N ASP A 156 9.24 -21.89 -3.49
CA ASP A 156 10.32 -22.84 -3.18
C ASP A 156 9.98 -24.26 -3.65
N ASP A 157 8.70 -24.64 -3.74
CA ASP A 157 8.26 -25.95 -4.25
C ASP A 157 8.41 -26.11 -5.77
N CYS A 158 8.55 -25.03 -6.53
CA CYS A 158 8.79 -25.11 -7.97
C CYS A 158 10.26 -25.34 -8.35
N ARG A 159 11.21 -25.17 -7.42
CA ARG A 159 12.64 -25.36 -7.71
C ARG A 159 13.17 -26.75 -7.37
N THR A 160 12.47 -27.52 -6.57
CA THR A 160 12.92 -28.88 -6.16
C THR A 160 12.49 -29.99 -7.11
N ASN A 161 11.57 -29.76 -8.05
CA ASN A 161 11.09 -30.80 -8.96
C ASN A 161 11.82 -30.92 -10.30
N HIS A 162 12.92 -30.19 -10.52
CA HIS A 162 13.69 -30.27 -11.77
C HIS A 162 15.07 -30.94 -11.65
N HIS A 163 15.45 -31.47 -10.47
CA HIS A 163 16.78 -32.12 -10.34
C HIS A 163 16.77 -33.64 -10.12
N ASP A 164 15.62 -34.30 -10.00
CA ASP A 164 15.57 -35.76 -9.74
C ASP A 164 15.10 -36.63 -10.91
N ARG A 165 15.20 -36.14 -12.15
CA ARG A 165 14.91 -36.99 -13.35
C ARG A 165 16.08 -37.17 -14.32
N ALA A 166 17.28 -37.19 -13.83
CA ALA A 166 18.44 -37.51 -14.68
C ALA A 166 19.44 -38.38 -13.95
N VAL A 167 19.07 -39.57 -13.53
CA VAL A 167 19.98 -40.74 -13.39
C VAL A 167 19.12 -42.00 -13.22
N ASN A 168 18.83 -42.70 -14.31
CA ASN A 168 18.73 -44.12 -14.39
C ASN A 168 18.37 -44.56 -15.83
N SER A 169 19.38 -44.63 -16.66
CA SER A 169 19.39 -45.50 -17.84
C SER A 169 20.82 -45.83 -18.24
N ARG A 170 21.42 -46.76 -17.49
CA ARG A 170 22.49 -47.63 -17.97
C ARG A 170 22.46 -48.94 -17.19
N GLY A 171 22.33 -50.01 -17.94
CA GLY A 171 22.51 -51.40 -17.47
C GLY A 171 21.39 -52.29 -17.96
N ILE A 172 21.58 -52.89 -18.97
CA ILE A 172 21.97 -54.11 -19.64
C ILE A 172 21.22 -54.18 -20.97
#